data_c75bb07519afc883606475be57f0d7e0
#
_entry.id   c75bb07519afc883606475be57f0d7e0
#
_cell.length_a   1.000
_cell.length_b   1.000
_cell.length_c   1.000
_cell.angle_alpha   90.00
_cell.angle_beta   90.00
_cell.angle_gamma   90.00
#
_symmetry.space_group_name_H-M   'P 1'
#
loop_
_entity.id
_entity.type
_entity.pdbx_description
1 polymer ?
#
loop_
_entity_poly.entity_id
_entity_poly.type
_entity_poly.pdbx_seq_one_letter_code
_entity_poly.pdbx_strand_id
1 'polypeptide(L)'
;LILRENIEACLADKIAHQSQGNYNKALLLLNEESEELPFEEWFVSWVRAAFRAKGNAAAIQDLILWSEQIAGLGRETQKKFLNFCIDMFRQALLLNYETPKLVYMEMKVPKFQLENFAPFVNGNNINDIFKELSDAMYHIERNGNAKIILTDLSIKLTRLIHKK
;
A
#
# COMPACT_ATOMS: atom_id res chain seq x y z
N LEU A 1 3.23 -23.67 -9.65
CA LEU A 1 1.89 -23.49 -9.11
C LEU A 1 0.84 -24.16 -10.00
N ILE A 2 0.70 -23.79 -11.28
CA ILE A 2 -0.31 -24.36 -12.21
C ILE A 2 -0.29 -25.89 -12.24
N LEU A 3 0.86 -26.51 -12.42
CA LEU A 3 1.00 -27.97 -12.56
C LEU A 3 0.86 -28.75 -11.25
N ARG A 4 1.14 -28.15 -10.12
CA ARG A 4 1.10 -28.82 -8.81
C ARG A 4 -0.20 -28.60 -8.05
N GLU A 5 -0.76 -27.39 -8.16
CA GLU A 5 -1.92 -26.97 -7.36
C GLU A 5 -3.20 -26.84 -8.19
N ASN A 6 -3.16 -27.17 -9.48
CA ASN A 6 -4.31 -27.16 -10.42
C ASN A 6 -5.06 -25.83 -10.48
N ILE A 7 -4.33 -24.72 -10.51
CA ILE A 7 -4.85 -23.37 -10.42
C ILE A 7 -4.98 -22.74 -11.82
N GLU A 8 -5.98 -21.89 -12.02
CA GLU A 8 -6.12 -21.09 -13.24
C GLU A 8 -4.87 -20.22 -13.49
N ALA A 9 -4.45 -20.14 -14.78
CA ALA A 9 -3.23 -19.43 -15.17
C ALA A 9 -3.21 -17.96 -14.70
N CYS A 10 -4.36 -17.27 -14.77
CA CYS A 10 -4.49 -15.88 -14.35
C CYS A 10 -4.27 -15.70 -12.83
N LEU A 11 -4.79 -16.63 -12.02
CA LEU A 11 -4.60 -16.61 -10.56
C LEU A 11 -3.17 -16.98 -10.20
N ALA A 12 -2.56 -17.94 -10.91
CA ALA A 12 -1.19 -18.34 -10.71
C ALA A 12 -0.20 -17.20 -10.98
N ASP A 13 -0.42 -16.40 -12.02
CA ASP A 13 0.39 -15.22 -12.35
C ASP A 13 0.30 -14.15 -11.25
N LYS A 14 -0.91 -13.84 -10.78
CA LYS A 14 -1.10 -12.88 -9.67
C LYS A 14 -0.35 -13.31 -8.41
N ILE A 15 -0.50 -14.58 -8.02
CA ILE A 15 0.16 -15.15 -6.84
C ILE A 15 1.69 -15.19 -7.02
N ALA A 16 2.17 -15.51 -8.22
CA ALA A 16 3.61 -15.52 -8.51
C ALA A 16 4.22 -14.12 -8.34
N HIS A 17 3.55 -13.09 -8.82
CA HIS A 17 3.98 -11.71 -8.64
C HIS A 17 3.93 -11.26 -7.17
N GLN A 18 2.85 -11.54 -6.44
CA GLN A 18 2.70 -11.18 -5.03
C GLN A 18 3.68 -11.93 -4.12
N SER A 19 4.03 -13.17 -4.48
CA SER A 19 4.98 -13.99 -3.72
C SER A 19 6.44 -13.62 -3.97
N GLN A 20 6.73 -12.84 -5.01
CA GLN A 20 8.09 -12.43 -5.41
C GLN A 20 9.08 -13.61 -5.51
N GLY A 21 8.61 -14.74 -6.03
CA GLY A 21 9.41 -15.97 -6.15
C GLY A 21 9.48 -16.83 -4.88
N ASN A 22 8.85 -16.42 -3.78
CA ASN A 22 8.78 -17.21 -2.55
C ASN A 22 7.63 -18.21 -2.63
N TYR A 23 7.95 -19.51 -2.85
CA TYR A 23 6.97 -20.58 -2.98
C TYR A 23 6.10 -20.76 -1.74
N ASN A 24 6.66 -20.67 -0.53
CA ASN A 24 5.90 -20.79 0.71
C ASN A 24 4.91 -19.65 0.89
N LYS A 25 5.30 -18.43 0.53
CA LYS A 25 4.39 -17.27 0.50
C LYS A 25 3.28 -17.46 -0.53
N ALA A 26 3.59 -18.04 -1.69
CA ALA A 26 2.60 -18.35 -2.70
C ALA A 26 1.57 -19.38 -2.21
N LEU A 27 2.00 -20.42 -1.50
CA LEU A 27 1.11 -21.43 -0.90
C LEU A 27 0.21 -20.81 0.19
N LEU A 28 0.76 -19.91 1.02
CA LEU A 28 -0.04 -19.20 2.02
C LEU A 28 -1.12 -18.33 1.38
N LEU A 29 -0.79 -17.61 0.31
CA LEU A 29 -1.75 -16.80 -0.46
C LEU A 29 -2.85 -17.65 -1.12
N LEU A 30 -2.57 -18.91 -1.45
CA LEU A 30 -3.56 -19.85 -1.97
C LEU A 30 -4.52 -20.39 -0.91
N ASN A 31 -3.99 -20.63 0.30
CA ASN A 31 -4.75 -21.24 1.40
C ASN A 31 -5.47 -20.21 2.28
N GLU A 32 -5.11 -18.93 2.17
CA GLU A 32 -5.91 -17.87 2.79
C GLU A 32 -7.23 -17.81 2.02
N GLU A 33 -8.33 -18.32 2.59
CA GLU A 33 -9.67 -17.82 2.31
C GLU A 33 -9.62 -16.33 2.65
N SER A 34 -9.25 -15.52 1.67
CA SER A 34 -9.09 -14.10 1.86
C SER A 34 -10.47 -13.50 2.06
N GLU A 35 -10.82 -13.16 3.29
CA GLU A 35 -11.65 -11.98 3.46
C GLU A 35 -10.99 -10.90 2.61
N GLU A 36 -11.62 -10.51 1.51
CA GLU A 36 -11.11 -9.44 0.64
C GLU A 36 -11.14 -8.15 1.46
N LEU A 37 -10.06 -7.93 2.21
CA LEU A 37 -9.91 -6.70 2.98
C LEU A 37 -9.81 -5.53 2.00
N PRO A 38 -10.51 -4.41 2.25
CA PRO A 38 -10.59 -3.31 1.30
C PRO A 38 -9.30 -2.46 1.30
N PHE A 39 -8.15 -3.10 1.08
CA PHE A 39 -6.83 -2.45 1.09
C PHE A 39 -6.72 -1.35 0.04
N GLU A 40 -7.32 -1.56 -1.13
CA GLU A 40 -7.33 -0.56 -2.20
C GLU A 40 -8.08 0.70 -1.77
N GLU A 41 -9.28 0.54 -1.16
CA GLU A 41 -10.08 1.68 -0.70
C GLU A 41 -9.37 2.43 0.43
N TRP A 42 -8.75 1.72 1.37
CA TRP A 42 -7.98 2.34 2.44
C TRP A 42 -6.77 3.09 1.91
N PHE A 43 -6.04 2.54 0.94
CA PHE A 43 -4.92 3.19 0.29
C PHE A 43 -5.38 4.46 -0.45
N VAL A 44 -6.43 4.35 -1.27
CA VAL A 44 -6.95 5.48 -2.06
C VAL A 44 -7.48 6.59 -1.15
N SER A 45 -8.22 6.27 -0.10
CA SER A 45 -8.71 7.26 0.85
C SER A 45 -7.55 7.98 1.56
N TRP A 46 -6.54 7.24 1.97
CA TRP A 46 -5.34 7.78 2.61
C TRP A 46 -4.57 8.72 1.71
N VAL A 47 -4.25 8.30 0.50
CA VAL A 47 -3.50 9.10 -0.47
C VAL A 47 -4.27 10.36 -0.85
N ARG A 48 -5.58 10.27 -1.06
CA ARG A 48 -6.44 11.43 -1.34
C ARG A 48 -6.47 12.43 -0.18
N ALA A 49 -6.57 11.94 1.06
CA ALA A 49 -6.52 12.78 2.25
C ALA A 49 -5.16 13.46 2.39
N ALA A 50 -4.05 12.70 2.23
CA ALA A 50 -2.69 13.22 2.27
C ALA A 50 -2.46 14.30 1.20
N PHE A 51 -3.01 14.11 0.00
CA PHE A 51 -2.92 15.11 -1.07
C PHE A 51 -3.61 16.42 -0.71
N ARG A 52 -4.81 16.33 -0.13
CA ARG A 52 -5.61 17.51 0.27
C ARG A 52 -5.08 18.18 1.53
N ALA A 53 -4.33 17.48 2.37
CA ALA A 53 -3.89 17.98 3.68
C ALA A 53 -2.87 19.12 3.59
N LYS A 54 -2.24 19.33 2.43
CA LYS A 54 -1.34 20.47 2.22
C LYS A 54 -2.12 21.78 2.26
N GLY A 55 -2.14 22.42 3.42
CA GLY A 55 -2.83 23.70 3.64
C GLY A 55 -4.33 23.60 3.93
N ASN A 56 -4.85 22.39 4.18
CA ASN A 56 -6.25 22.16 4.49
C ASN A 56 -6.42 21.44 5.83
N ALA A 57 -6.85 22.16 6.85
CA ALA A 57 -7.05 21.63 8.20
C ALA A 57 -8.11 20.50 8.27
N ALA A 58 -9.17 20.59 7.45
CA ALA A 58 -10.21 19.55 7.40
C ALA A 58 -9.62 18.21 6.89
N ALA A 59 -8.74 18.25 5.90
CA ALA A 59 -8.11 17.04 5.39
C ALA A 59 -7.10 16.43 6.38
N ILE A 60 -6.54 17.22 7.31
CA ILE A 60 -5.76 16.69 8.43
C ILE A 60 -6.66 15.87 9.36
N GLN A 61 -7.86 16.32 9.62
CA GLN A 61 -8.85 15.56 10.39
C GLN A 61 -9.19 14.23 9.71
N ASP A 62 -9.35 14.22 8.38
CA ASP A 62 -9.56 12.99 7.62
C ASP A 62 -8.40 11.99 7.80
N LEU A 63 -7.15 12.46 7.83
CA LEU A 63 -5.97 11.62 8.10
C LEU A 63 -5.97 11.03 9.50
N ILE A 64 -6.40 11.79 10.50
CA ILE A 64 -6.51 11.31 11.88
C ILE A 64 -7.58 10.22 11.97
N LEU A 65 -8.76 10.45 11.40
CA LEU A 65 -9.85 9.47 11.38
C LEU A 65 -9.45 8.19 10.64
N TRP A 66 -8.77 8.32 9.51
CA TRP A 66 -8.21 7.19 8.78
C TRP A 66 -7.21 6.41 9.64
N SER A 67 -6.31 7.11 10.34
CA SER A 67 -5.33 6.47 11.23
C SER A 67 -6.01 5.73 12.39
N GLU A 68 -7.09 6.26 12.94
CA GLU A 68 -7.91 5.59 13.96
C GLU A 68 -8.57 4.32 13.42
N GLN A 69 -9.13 4.38 12.22
CA GLN A 69 -9.76 3.25 11.56
C GLN A 69 -8.75 2.10 11.37
N ILE A 70 -7.59 2.38 10.79
CA ILE A 70 -6.57 1.36 10.53
C ILE A 70 -5.94 0.87 11.85
N ALA A 71 -5.75 1.75 12.84
CA ALA A 71 -5.24 1.37 14.15
C ALA A 71 -6.19 0.42 14.93
N GLY A 72 -7.48 0.47 14.64
CA GLY A 72 -8.48 -0.45 15.20
C GLY A 72 -8.39 -1.88 14.65
N LEU A 73 -7.65 -2.10 13.56
CA LEU A 73 -7.42 -3.41 12.99
C LEU A 73 -6.34 -4.17 13.78
N GLY A 74 -6.35 -5.50 13.69
CA GLY A 74 -5.30 -6.32 14.29
C GLY A 74 -3.92 -6.04 13.66
N ARG A 75 -2.83 -6.22 14.43
CA ARG A 75 -1.46 -5.93 13.97
C ARG A 75 -1.08 -6.63 12.67
N GLU A 76 -1.48 -7.88 12.51
CA GLU A 76 -1.20 -8.61 11.28
C GLU A 76 -1.88 -7.97 10.07
N THR A 77 -3.11 -7.51 10.21
CA THR A 77 -3.83 -6.78 9.16
C THR A 77 -3.15 -5.44 8.86
N GLN A 78 -2.70 -4.70 9.88
CA GLN A 78 -1.94 -3.45 9.69
C GLN A 78 -0.64 -3.68 8.93
N LYS A 79 0.10 -4.73 9.26
CA LYS A 79 1.35 -5.11 8.56
C LYS A 79 1.08 -5.51 7.11
N LYS A 80 0.05 -6.35 6.88
CA LYS A 80 -0.37 -6.75 5.53
C LYS A 80 -0.75 -5.51 4.70
N PHE A 81 -1.48 -4.57 5.29
CA PHE A 81 -1.85 -3.32 4.63
C PHE A 81 -0.64 -2.44 4.31
N LEU A 82 0.31 -2.26 5.23
CA LEU A 82 1.51 -1.47 4.96
C LEU A 82 2.41 -2.10 3.88
N ASN A 83 2.51 -3.44 3.84
CA ASN A 83 3.17 -4.14 2.74
C ASN A 83 2.45 -3.89 1.40
N PHE A 84 1.12 -3.95 1.39
CA PHE A 84 0.32 -3.58 0.22
C PHE A 84 0.62 -2.14 -0.24
N CYS A 85 0.73 -1.19 0.70
CA CYS A 85 1.11 0.19 0.37
C CYS A 85 2.49 0.27 -0.28
N ILE A 86 3.49 -0.47 0.22
CA ILE A 86 4.83 -0.53 -0.39
C ILE A 86 4.74 -1.01 -1.84
N ASP A 87 3.98 -2.07 -2.10
CA ASP A 87 3.79 -2.58 -3.46
C ASP A 87 3.08 -1.55 -4.36
N MET A 88 2.07 -0.85 -3.85
CA MET A 88 1.37 0.22 -4.59
C MET A 88 2.30 1.38 -4.96
N PHE A 89 3.14 1.85 -4.03
CA PHE A 89 4.12 2.89 -4.34
C PHE A 89 5.18 2.41 -5.34
N ARG A 90 5.58 1.13 -5.26
CA ARG A 90 6.48 0.52 -6.27
C ARG A 90 5.84 0.50 -7.65
N GLN A 91 4.57 0.08 -7.76
CA GLN A 91 3.85 0.07 -9.04
C GLN A 91 3.71 1.49 -9.62
N ALA A 92 3.38 2.47 -8.78
CA ALA A 92 3.32 3.88 -9.19
C ALA A 92 4.68 4.38 -9.72
N LEU A 93 5.78 4.02 -9.05
CA LEU A 93 7.13 4.36 -9.51
C LEU A 93 7.43 3.76 -10.88
N LEU A 94 7.13 2.47 -11.09
CA LEU A 94 7.36 1.78 -12.35
C LEU A 94 6.56 2.41 -13.50
N LEU A 95 5.32 2.82 -13.24
CA LEU A 95 4.51 3.56 -14.21
C LEU A 95 5.14 4.93 -14.55
N ASN A 96 5.64 5.65 -13.55
CA ASN A 96 6.27 6.94 -13.75
C ASN A 96 7.57 6.85 -14.60
N TYR A 97 8.26 5.71 -14.56
CA TYR A 97 9.45 5.45 -15.38
C TYR A 97 9.15 4.70 -16.70
N GLU A 98 7.90 4.74 -17.16
CA GLU A 98 7.47 4.17 -18.45
C GLU A 98 7.81 2.68 -18.62
N THR A 99 7.71 1.90 -17.53
CA THR A 99 7.91 0.45 -17.54
C THR A 99 6.60 -0.33 -17.32
N PRO A 100 5.55 -0.13 -18.15
CA PRO A 100 4.22 -0.70 -17.93
C PRO A 100 4.21 -2.24 -17.94
N LYS A 101 5.17 -2.88 -18.59
CA LYS A 101 5.30 -4.35 -18.62
C LYS A 101 5.57 -4.97 -17.25
N LEU A 102 6.04 -4.18 -16.29
CA LEU A 102 6.31 -4.61 -14.90
C LEU A 102 5.16 -4.30 -13.95
N VAL A 103 4.13 -3.60 -14.43
CA VAL A 103 2.95 -3.25 -13.64
C VAL A 103 1.91 -4.34 -13.80
N TYR A 104 1.52 -4.95 -12.68
CA TYR A 104 0.58 -6.08 -12.66
C TYR A 104 -0.64 -5.83 -11.79
N MET A 105 -0.71 -4.69 -11.09
CA MET A 105 -1.84 -4.35 -10.24
C MET A 105 -2.84 -3.46 -11.00
N GLU A 106 -4.04 -3.96 -11.17
CA GLU A 106 -5.19 -3.19 -11.63
C GLU A 106 -6.02 -2.76 -10.43
N MET A 107 -6.23 -1.46 -10.29
CA MET A 107 -7.05 -0.91 -9.21
C MET A 107 -8.53 -1.04 -9.55
N LYS A 108 -9.28 -1.65 -8.64
CA LYS A 108 -10.73 -1.81 -8.77
C LYS A 108 -11.53 -0.63 -8.20
N VAL A 109 -10.86 0.30 -7.51
CA VAL A 109 -11.54 1.44 -6.87
C VAL A 109 -12.05 2.43 -7.91
N PRO A 110 -13.36 2.75 -7.94
CA PRO A 110 -13.92 3.69 -8.90
C PRO A 110 -13.23 5.07 -8.82
N LYS A 111 -12.97 5.67 -9.99
CA LYS A 111 -12.40 7.02 -10.11
C LYS A 111 -10.97 7.16 -9.52
N PHE A 112 -10.24 6.07 -9.33
CA PHE A 112 -8.82 6.10 -9.04
C PHE A 112 -8.07 5.37 -10.13
N GLN A 113 -7.12 6.05 -10.76
CA GLN A 113 -6.21 5.49 -11.76
C GLN A 113 -4.79 5.67 -11.24
N LEU A 114 -4.04 4.59 -11.17
CA LEU A 114 -2.68 4.60 -10.66
C LEU A 114 -1.76 5.47 -11.52
N GLU A 115 -2.05 5.55 -12.82
CA GLU A 115 -1.35 6.40 -13.80
C GLU A 115 -1.42 7.89 -13.43
N ASN A 116 -2.55 8.34 -12.90
CA ASN A 116 -2.71 9.73 -12.47
C ASN A 116 -1.98 10.02 -11.14
N PHE A 117 -1.73 8.98 -10.34
CA PHE A 117 -0.98 9.08 -9.10
C PHE A 117 0.54 8.93 -9.31
N ALA A 118 0.96 8.15 -10.30
CA ALA A 118 2.36 7.84 -10.59
C ALA A 118 3.30 9.07 -10.63
N PRO A 119 2.93 10.22 -11.24
CA PRO A 119 3.81 11.40 -11.30
C PRO A 119 4.24 11.96 -9.94
N PHE A 120 3.51 11.63 -8.87
CA PHE A 120 3.82 12.07 -7.51
C PHE A 120 4.79 11.14 -6.76
N VAL A 121 5.12 10.01 -7.38
CA VAL A 121 6.06 9.01 -6.85
C VAL A 121 7.28 8.96 -7.78
N ASN A 122 8.40 9.47 -7.30
CA ASN A 122 9.62 9.64 -8.10
C ASN A 122 10.88 9.29 -7.31
N GLY A 123 12.05 9.31 -7.96
CA GLY A 123 13.33 8.98 -7.35
C GLY A 123 13.72 9.86 -6.15
N ASN A 124 13.14 11.07 -6.02
CA ASN A 124 13.47 12.00 -4.93
C ASN A 124 12.71 11.67 -3.64
N ASN A 125 11.58 10.93 -3.72
CA ASN A 125 10.74 10.68 -2.55
C ASN A 125 10.52 9.19 -2.24
N ILE A 126 10.70 8.29 -3.19
CA ILE A 126 10.36 6.86 -3.02
C ILE A 126 11.16 6.20 -1.89
N ASN A 127 12.45 6.49 -1.77
CA ASN A 127 13.28 5.90 -0.71
C ASN A 127 12.82 6.34 0.68
N ASP A 128 12.46 7.63 0.82
CA ASP A 128 11.93 8.17 2.07
C ASP A 128 10.56 7.54 2.38
N ILE A 129 9.68 7.37 1.36
CA ILE A 129 8.37 6.72 1.52
C ILE A 129 8.55 5.27 2.00
N PHE A 130 9.43 4.50 1.37
CA PHE A 130 9.68 3.11 1.76
C PHE A 130 10.27 3.00 3.16
N LYS A 131 11.16 3.92 3.52
CA LYS A 131 11.72 3.99 4.86
C LYS A 131 10.63 4.23 5.90
N GLU A 132 9.78 5.24 5.72
CA GLU A 132 8.72 5.58 6.67
C GLU A 132 7.69 4.44 6.82
N LEU A 133 7.33 3.76 5.73
CA LEU A 133 6.45 2.58 5.76
C LEU A 133 7.11 1.42 6.52
N SER A 134 8.40 1.16 6.29
CA SER A 134 9.15 0.10 6.97
C SER A 134 9.32 0.39 8.46
N ASP A 135 9.63 1.64 8.81
CA ASP A 135 9.75 2.08 10.20
C ASP A 135 8.40 1.97 10.93
N ALA A 136 7.29 2.32 10.27
CA ALA A 136 5.95 2.15 10.82
C ALA A 136 5.64 0.65 11.11
N MET A 137 5.93 -0.24 10.17
CA MET A 137 5.77 -1.69 10.39
C MET A 137 6.61 -2.20 11.56
N TYR A 138 7.87 -1.79 11.62
CA TYR A 138 8.78 -2.15 12.71
C TYR A 138 8.25 -1.72 14.08
N HIS A 139 7.72 -0.49 14.19
CA HIS A 139 7.17 0.01 15.45
C HIS A 139 5.86 -0.67 15.84
N ILE A 140 4.99 -0.96 14.87
CA ILE A 140 3.74 -1.73 15.10
C ILE A 140 4.06 -3.15 15.59
N GLU A 141 5.05 -3.81 15.00
CA GLU A 141 5.49 -5.15 15.39
C GLU A 141 6.00 -5.19 16.84
N ARG A 142 6.62 -4.09 17.30
CA ARG A 142 7.13 -3.91 18.66
C ARG A 142 6.11 -3.34 19.65
N ASN A 143 4.83 -3.49 19.36
CA ASN A 143 3.73 -3.02 20.22
C ASN A 143 3.64 -1.49 20.38
N GLY A 144 4.19 -0.73 19.44
CA GLY A 144 3.99 0.72 19.41
C GLY A 144 2.51 1.08 19.25
N ASN A 145 2.13 2.27 19.69
CA ASN A 145 0.77 2.76 19.52
C ASN A 145 0.46 3.01 18.02
N ALA A 146 -0.33 2.11 17.43
CA ALA A 146 -0.62 2.13 16.00
C ALA A 146 -1.26 3.45 15.55
N LYS A 147 -2.16 4.06 16.35
CA LYS A 147 -2.78 5.35 16.03
C LYS A 147 -1.73 6.45 15.86
N ILE A 148 -0.78 6.56 16.81
CA ILE A 148 0.28 7.57 16.77
C ILE A 148 1.20 7.32 15.58
N ILE A 149 1.61 6.07 15.37
CA ILE A 149 2.50 5.68 14.27
C ILE A 149 1.87 6.00 12.91
N LEU A 150 0.62 5.61 12.70
CA LEU A 150 -0.08 5.83 11.43
C LEU A 150 -0.41 7.32 11.20
N THR A 151 -0.67 8.09 12.26
CA THR A 151 -0.86 9.54 12.16
C THR A 151 0.45 10.23 11.75
N ASP A 152 1.57 9.89 12.38
CA ASP A 152 2.89 10.41 12.03
C ASP A 152 3.28 10.06 10.59
N LEU A 153 3.08 8.78 10.20
CA LEU A 153 3.27 8.31 8.84
C LEU A 153 2.44 9.12 7.83
N SER A 154 1.18 9.41 8.15
CA SER A 154 0.28 10.18 7.28
C SER A 154 0.73 11.62 7.09
N ILE A 155 1.21 12.26 8.16
CA ILE A 155 1.76 13.62 8.10
C ILE A 155 3.05 13.64 7.26
N LYS A 156 3.92 12.65 7.44
CA LYS A 156 5.15 12.51 6.66
C LYS A 156 4.86 12.26 5.20
N LEU A 157 3.92 11.35 4.89
CA LEU A 157 3.48 11.09 3.53
C LEU A 157 2.98 12.36 2.84
N THR A 158 2.17 13.19 3.52
CA THR A 158 1.69 14.48 2.99
C THR A 158 2.85 15.36 2.51
N ARG A 159 3.99 15.36 3.21
CA ARG A 159 5.16 16.12 2.82
C ARG A 159 5.89 15.46 1.65
N LEU A 160 6.05 14.14 1.68
CA LEU A 160 6.80 13.37 0.70
C LEU A 160 6.16 13.37 -0.69
N ILE A 161 4.83 13.21 -0.79
CA ILE A 161 4.12 13.25 -2.09
C ILE A 161 4.11 14.64 -2.74
N HIS A 162 4.44 15.70 -1.97
CA HIS A 162 4.57 17.06 -2.49
C HIS A 162 6.05 17.48 -2.68
N LYS A 163 7.00 16.59 -2.41
CA LYS A 163 8.43 16.83 -2.65
C LYS A 163 8.69 16.71 -4.16
N LYS A 164 9.14 17.79 -4.75
CA LYS A 164 9.52 17.86 -6.18
C LYS A 164 10.96 17.40 -6.39
#